data_d999eccdeadf8dfebe5183ae61ff101a
#
_entry.id   d999eccdeadf8dfebe5183ae61ff101a
#
_cell.length_a   1.000
_cell.length_b   1.000
_cell.length_c   1.000
_cell.angle_alpha   90.00
_cell.angle_beta   90.00
_cell.angle_gamma   90.00
#
_symmetry.space_group_name_H-M   'P 1'
#
loop_
_entity.id
_entity.type
_entity.pdbx_description
1 polymer ?
#
loop_
_entity_poly.entity_id
_entity_poly.type
_entity_poly.pdbx_seq_one_letter_code
_entity_poly.pdbx_strand_id
1 'polypeptide(L)'
;MFKVICVSGTPGTGKTTFSIKYSKDNNFYYLDVNEFIKKKELIDDFDKKRDSNIVDTEKLNFKLVEEIKRKKKEKKYKGIIIDSHLSHYLSKEVVDKVIITKCDLKKLKKRLEKRKYTIDKIRENMDAEIFDVCRIEALEEGHTVEIINTD
;
A
#
# COMPACT_ATOMS: atom_id res chain seq x y z
N MET A 1 -3.02 2.85 -22.87
CA MET A 1 -1.74 2.84 -22.13
C MET A 1 -1.91 2.17 -20.77
N PHE A 2 -1.03 1.25 -20.43
CA PHE A 2 -1.09 0.55 -19.15
C PHE A 2 -0.73 1.49 -17.99
N LYS A 3 -1.59 1.60 -16.98
CA LYS A 3 -1.40 2.50 -15.84
C LYS A 3 -0.96 1.74 -14.60
N VAL A 4 -0.04 2.32 -13.83
CA VAL A 4 0.42 1.77 -12.55
C VAL A 4 0.01 2.74 -11.44
N ILE A 5 -0.89 2.31 -10.59
CA ILE A 5 -1.40 3.11 -9.48
C ILE A 5 -1.08 2.41 -8.17
N CYS A 6 -0.42 3.12 -7.26
CA CYS A 6 -0.20 2.63 -5.90
C CYS A 6 -1.25 3.22 -4.97
N VAL A 7 -1.78 2.39 -4.08
CA VAL A 7 -2.64 2.85 -2.99
C VAL A 7 -1.86 2.64 -1.71
N SER A 8 -1.52 3.73 -1.06
CA SER A 8 -0.77 3.72 0.19
C SER A 8 -1.57 4.43 1.29
N GLY A 9 -1.05 4.44 2.48
CA GLY A 9 -1.71 5.03 3.63
C GLY A 9 -1.44 4.20 4.87
N THR A 10 -1.75 4.76 6.02
CA THR A 10 -1.63 4.07 7.30
C THR A 10 -2.46 2.79 7.28
N PRO A 11 -1.97 1.67 7.86
CA PRO A 11 -2.81 0.48 8.02
C PRO A 11 -4.14 0.82 8.70
N GLY A 12 -5.22 0.29 8.17
CA GLY A 12 -6.56 0.54 8.69
C GLY A 12 -7.33 1.68 8.02
N THR A 13 -6.72 2.39 7.09
CA THR A 13 -7.36 3.53 6.40
C THR A 13 -8.21 3.13 5.18
N GLY A 14 -8.43 1.83 4.96
CA GLY A 14 -9.35 1.37 3.92
C GLY A 14 -8.72 1.18 2.54
N LYS A 15 -7.42 0.96 2.46
CA LYS A 15 -6.70 0.73 1.20
C LYS A 15 -7.27 -0.42 0.40
N THR A 16 -7.49 -1.55 1.05
CA THR A 16 -7.94 -2.77 0.37
C THR A 16 -9.33 -2.61 -0.22
N THR A 17 -10.28 -2.09 0.55
CA THR A 17 -11.64 -1.86 0.09
C THR A 17 -11.66 -0.92 -1.12
N PHE A 18 -10.92 0.17 -1.03
CA PHE A 18 -10.79 1.14 -2.13
C PHE A 18 -10.17 0.50 -3.36
N SER A 19 -9.06 -0.23 -3.18
CA SER A 19 -8.29 -0.82 -4.27
C SER A 19 -9.09 -1.88 -5.04
N ILE A 20 -9.82 -2.73 -4.33
CA ILE A 20 -10.65 -3.77 -4.95
C ILE A 20 -11.75 -3.13 -5.78
N LYS A 21 -12.44 -2.14 -5.24
CA LYS A 21 -13.49 -1.42 -5.97
C LYS A 21 -12.93 -0.73 -7.21
N TYR A 22 -11.81 -0.03 -7.07
CA TYR A 22 -11.16 0.65 -8.18
C TYR A 22 -10.78 -0.33 -9.29
N SER A 23 -10.22 -1.47 -8.93
CA SER A 23 -9.80 -2.48 -9.90
C SER A 23 -10.97 -3.01 -10.72
N LYS A 24 -12.10 -3.26 -10.08
CA LYS A 24 -13.31 -3.74 -10.74
C LYS A 24 -13.89 -2.69 -11.67
N ASP A 25 -13.98 -1.45 -11.20
CA ASP A 25 -14.61 -0.35 -11.95
C ASP A 25 -13.78 0.05 -13.18
N ASN A 26 -12.47 -0.16 -13.15
CA ASN A 26 -11.55 0.31 -14.19
C ASN A 26 -10.84 -0.79 -14.97
N ASN A 27 -11.14 -2.05 -14.71
CA ASN A 27 -10.47 -3.20 -15.32
C ASN A 27 -8.97 -3.20 -15.06
N PHE A 28 -8.59 -3.01 -13.79
CA PHE A 28 -7.21 -3.09 -13.33
C PHE A 28 -6.96 -4.41 -12.64
N TYR A 29 -5.73 -4.90 -12.72
CA TYR A 29 -5.30 -6.03 -11.92
C TYR A 29 -5.09 -5.56 -10.48
N TYR A 30 -5.76 -6.19 -9.53
CA TYR A 30 -5.57 -5.89 -8.11
C TYR A 30 -4.43 -6.74 -7.55
N LEU A 31 -3.42 -6.07 -6.98
CA LEU A 31 -2.29 -6.74 -6.34
C LEU A 31 -2.25 -6.37 -4.86
N ASP A 32 -2.49 -7.38 -4.01
CA ASP A 32 -2.33 -7.28 -2.57
C ASP A 32 -0.87 -7.60 -2.23
N VAL A 33 -0.12 -6.59 -1.79
CA VAL A 33 1.32 -6.77 -1.53
C VAL A 33 1.58 -7.73 -0.37
N ASN A 34 0.71 -7.78 0.65
CA ASN A 34 0.90 -8.72 1.75
C ASN A 34 0.84 -10.17 1.26
N GLU A 35 -0.11 -10.48 0.39
CA GLU A 35 -0.21 -11.82 -0.24
C GLU A 35 0.98 -12.07 -1.16
N PHE A 36 1.40 -11.07 -1.92
CA PHE A 36 2.55 -11.14 -2.81
C PHE A 36 3.84 -11.45 -2.04
N ILE A 37 4.05 -10.79 -0.91
CA ILE A 37 5.20 -11.00 -0.04
C ILE A 37 5.24 -12.45 0.46
N LYS A 38 4.11 -12.97 0.90
CA LYS A 38 4.01 -14.36 1.35
C LYS A 38 4.27 -15.35 0.22
N LYS A 39 3.65 -15.14 -0.93
CA LYS A 39 3.77 -16.01 -2.10
C LYS A 39 5.20 -16.06 -2.63
N LYS A 40 5.92 -14.95 -2.60
CA LYS A 40 7.31 -14.84 -3.08
C LYS A 40 8.33 -15.07 -1.98
N GLU A 41 7.90 -15.41 -0.77
CA GLU A 41 8.76 -15.70 0.37
C GLU A 41 9.73 -14.55 0.68
N LEU A 42 9.19 -13.33 0.74
CA LEU A 42 9.98 -12.11 0.93
C LEU A 42 10.07 -11.65 2.39
N ILE A 43 9.56 -12.42 3.33
CA ILE A 43 9.66 -12.10 4.75
C ILE A 43 11.05 -12.53 5.24
N ASP A 44 11.87 -11.53 5.65
CA ASP A 44 13.22 -11.79 6.13
C ASP A 44 13.25 -12.19 7.62
N ASP A 45 12.40 -11.55 8.42
CA ASP A 45 12.37 -11.76 9.87
C ASP A 45 11.06 -11.21 10.44
N PHE A 46 10.90 -11.33 11.77
CA PHE A 46 9.75 -10.81 12.48
C PHE A 46 10.19 -9.92 13.64
N ASP A 47 9.68 -8.70 13.67
CA ASP A 47 9.94 -7.74 14.74
C ASP A 47 8.88 -7.93 15.85
N LYS A 48 9.24 -8.58 16.93
CA LYS A 48 8.34 -8.85 18.05
C LYS A 48 7.83 -7.58 18.73
N LYS A 49 8.67 -6.57 18.81
CA LYS A 49 8.33 -5.31 19.45
C LYS A 49 7.23 -4.57 18.68
N ARG A 50 7.32 -4.57 17.36
CA ARG A 50 6.36 -3.90 16.48
C ARG A 50 5.23 -4.81 16.01
N ASP A 51 5.31 -6.11 16.31
CA ASP A 51 4.36 -7.10 15.84
C ASP A 51 4.20 -7.04 14.32
N SER A 52 5.33 -7.03 13.60
CA SER A 52 5.37 -6.85 12.15
C SER A 52 6.43 -7.71 11.49
N ASN A 53 6.17 -8.14 10.26
CA ASN A 53 7.16 -8.81 9.43
C ASN A 53 8.19 -7.80 8.94
N ILE A 54 9.45 -8.22 8.86
CA ILE A 54 10.54 -7.43 8.31
C ILE A 54 10.74 -7.84 6.85
N VAL A 55 10.66 -6.87 5.95
CA VAL A 55 10.78 -7.08 4.51
C VAL A 55 11.82 -6.12 3.95
N ASP A 56 12.72 -6.65 3.11
CA ASP A 56 13.68 -5.83 2.37
C ASP A 56 12.93 -5.08 1.26
N THR A 57 12.82 -3.76 1.41
CA THR A 57 12.06 -2.91 0.49
C THR A 57 12.64 -2.92 -0.93
N GLU A 58 13.96 -2.94 -1.08
CA GLU A 58 14.59 -2.97 -2.40
C GLU A 58 14.27 -4.26 -3.14
N LYS A 59 14.36 -5.38 -2.43
CA LYS A 59 14.03 -6.70 -2.98
C LYS A 59 12.55 -6.79 -3.35
N LEU A 60 11.68 -6.28 -2.49
CA LEU A 60 10.25 -6.22 -2.75
C LEU A 60 9.97 -5.39 -4.00
N ASN A 61 10.56 -4.21 -4.11
CA ASN A 61 10.36 -3.32 -5.25
C ASN A 61 10.83 -3.96 -6.55
N PHE A 62 11.95 -4.66 -6.54
CA PHE A 62 12.43 -5.39 -7.72
C PHE A 62 11.40 -6.42 -8.18
N LYS A 63 10.87 -7.20 -7.24
CA LYS A 63 9.86 -8.22 -7.55
C LYS A 63 8.54 -7.62 -8.02
N LEU A 64 8.15 -6.49 -7.45
CA LEU A 64 6.93 -5.78 -7.88
C LEU A 64 7.09 -5.24 -9.31
N VAL A 65 8.25 -4.72 -9.67
CA VAL A 65 8.51 -4.24 -11.04
C VAL A 65 8.43 -5.39 -12.03
N GLU A 66 8.95 -6.57 -11.69
CA GLU A 66 8.82 -7.77 -12.54
C GLU A 66 7.34 -8.12 -12.76
N GLU A 67 6.53 -8.07 -11.70
CA GLU A 67 5.09 -8.37 -11.77
C GLU A 67 4.35 -7.36 -12.64
N ILE A 68 4.67 -6.07 -12.49
CA ILE A 68 4.09 -5.01 -13.31
C ILE A 68 4.36 -5.27 -14.80
N LYS A 69 5.61 -5.59 -15.15
CA LYS A 69 5.99 -5.89 -16.53
C LYS A 69 5.25 -7.10 -17.06
N ARG A 70 5.11 -8.15 -16.25
CA ARG A 70 4.39 -9.36 -16.62
C ARG A 70 2.92 -9.08 -16.92
N LYS A 71 2.25 -8.33 -16.06
CA LYS A 71 0.83 -7.98 -16.24
C LYS A 71 0.62 -7.07 -17.43
N LYS A 72 1.54 -6.17 -17.70
CA LYS A 72 1.50 -5.33 -18.89
C LYS A 72 1.56 -6.16 -20.17
N LYS A 73 2.40 -7.19 -20.21
CA LYS A 73 2.55 -8.06 -21.39
C LYS A 73 1.32 -8.92 -21.66
N GLU A 74 0.56 -9.27 -20.63
CA GLU A 74 -0.66 -10.07 -20.78
C GLU A 74 -1.73 -9.39 -21.62
N LYS A 75 -1.73 -8.06 -21.69
CA LYS A 75 -2.71 -7.24 -22.42
C LYS A 75 -4.15 -7.52 -22.02
N LYS A 76 -4.36 -7.99 -20.82
CA LYS A 76 -5.66 -8.35 -20.25
C LYS A 76 -6.29 -7.19 -19.47
N TYR A 77 -5.46 -6.36 -18.83
CA TYR A 77 -5.89 -5.28 -17.95
C TYR A 77 -5.47 -3.92 -18.48
N LYS A 78 -6.21 -2.88 -18.12
CA LYS A 78 -5.86 -1.49 -18.46
C LYS A 78 -4.74 -0.96 -17.58
N GLY A 79 -4.48 -1.62 -16.45
CA GLY A 79 -3.44 -1.22 -15.53
C GLY A 79 -3.37 -2.14 -14.33
N ILE A 80 -2.58 -1.75 -13.35
CA ILE A 80 -2.40 -2.47 -12.09
C ILE A 80 -2.58 -1.51 -10.93
N ILE A 81 -3.29 -1.97 -9.89
CA ILE A 81 -3.39 -1.24 -8.64
C ILE A 81 -2.68 -2.02 -7.55
N ILE A 82 -1.75 -1.37 -6.87
CA ILE A 82 -0.86 -1.99 -5.89
C ILE A 82 -1.22 -1.47 -4.49
N ASP A 83 -1.76 -2.37 -3.67
CA ASP A 83 -2.28 -2.08 -2.34
C ASP A 83 -1.22 -2.41 -1.28
N SER A 84 -0.61 -1.38 -0.70
CA SER A 84 0.34 -1.55 0.41
C SER A 84 0.73 -0.20 1.01
N HIS A 85 0.93 -0.17 2.33
CA HIS A 85 1.53 0.98 3.00
C HIS A 85 3.01 1.20 2.60
N LEU A 86 3.61 0.26 1.87
CA LEU A 86 4.98 0.35 1.35
C LEU A 86 5.02 0.70 -0.14
N SER A 87 3.88 0.75 -0.81
CA SER A 87 3.85 0.89 -2.28
C SER A 87 4.41 2.23 -2.77
N HIS A 88 4.35 3.27 -1.95
CA HIS A 88 4.90 4.58 -2.32
C HIS A 88 6.43 4.61 -2.39
N TYR A 89 7.12 3.56 -1.95
CA TYR A 89 8.57 3.44 -2.13
C TYR A 89 8.97 2.96 -3.52
N LEU A 90 8.03 2.52 -4.34
CA LEU A 90 8.32 2.23 -5.75
C LEU A 90 8.73 3.53 -6.46
N SER A 91 9.62 3.40 -7.45
CA SER A 91 10.13 4.56 -8.19
C SER A 91 9.03 5.31 -8.94
N LYS A 92 9.10 6.63 -8.94
CA LYS A 92 8.21 7.48 -9.75
C LYS A 92 8.32 7.20 -11.25
N GLU A 93 9.42 6.58 -11.68
CA GLU A 93 9.58 6.20 -13.09
C GLU A 93 8.70 5.01 -13.46
N VAL A 94 8.26 4.24 -12.47
CA VAL A 94 7.42 3.06 -12.65
C VAL A 94 5.95 3.37 -12.39
N VAL A 95 5.68 4.27 -11.45
CA VAL A 95 4.33 4.56 -10.92
C VAL A 95 3.77 5.82 -11.52
N ASP A 96 2.55 5.76 -12.05
CA ASP A 96 1.87 6.93 -12.61
C ASP A 96 1.33 7.87 -11.54
N LYS A 97 0.77 7.32 -10.46
CA LYS A 97 0.37 8.13 -9.29
C LYS A 97 0.20 7.27 -8.05
N VAL A 98 0.25 7.93 -6.90
CA VAL A 98 0.00 7.31 -5.59
C VAL A 98 -1.28 7.91 -5.02
N ILE A 99 -2.21 7.04 -4.65
CA ILE A 99 -3.42 7.43 -3.94
C ILE A 99 -3.18 7.15 -2.47
N ILE A 100 -3.35 8.17 -1.63
CA ILE A 100 -3.21 8.05 -0.18
C ILE A 100 -4.60 7.99 0.44
N THR A 101 -4.91 6.88 1.09
CA THR A 101 -6.16 6.75 1.83
C THR A 101 -5.99 7.35 3.22
N LYS A 102 -6.98 8.14 3.63
CA LYS A 102 -7.02 8.75 4.96
C LYS A 102 -8.38 8.52 5.59
N CYS A 103 -8.42 8.47 6.90
CA CYS A 103 -9.69 8.41 7.60
C CYS A 103 -9.63 9.15 8.93
N ASP A 104 -10.81 9.44 9.47
CA ASP A 104 -10.95 10.05 10.78
C ASP A 104 -10.22 9.24 11.85
N LEU A 105 -9.53 9.92 12.77
CA LEU A 105 -8.71 9.28 13.79
C LEU A 105 -9.50 8.35 14.71
N LYS A 106 -10.73 8.72 15.05
CA LYS A 106 -11.59 7.87 15.90
C LYS A 106 -11.94 6.57 15.18
N LYS A 107 -12.26 6.67 13.91
CA LYS A 107 -12.56 5.49 13.09
C LYS A 107 -11.34 4.61 12.91
N LEU A 108 -10.19 5.24 12.68
CA LEU A 108 -8.93 4.52 12.54
C LEU A 108 -8.62 3.72 13.79
N LYS A 109 -8.73 4.33 14.96
CA LYS A 109 -8.48 3.65 16.22
C LYS A 109 -9.37 2.42 16.39
N LYS A 110 -10.67 2.56 16.11
CA LYS A 110 -11.62 1.44 16.19
C LYS A 110 -11.25 0.31 15.23
N ARG A 111 -10.85 0.66 14.00
CA ARG A 111 -10.45 -0.33 12.99
C ARG A 111 -9.20 -1.09 13.42
N LEU A 112 -8.21 -0.39 14.01
CA LEU A 112 -6.99 -1.00 14.49
C LEU A 112 -7.24 -1.91 15.71
N GLU A 113 -8.13 -1.49 16.60
CA GLU A 113 -8.55 -2.32 17.73
C GLU A 113 -9.22 -3.61 17.28
N LYS A 114 -10.07 -3.54 16.25
CA LYS A 114 -10.71 -4.73 15.67
C LYS A 114 -9.70 -5.72 15.08
N ARG A 115 -8.57 -5.23 14.60
CA ARG A 115 -7.49 -6.08 14.08
C ARG A 115 -6.70 -6.78 15.19
N LYS A 116 -7.02 -6.49 16.45
CA LYS A 116 -6.35 -7.04 17.63
C LYS A 116 -4.86 -6.74 17.66
N TYR A 117 -4.48 -5.58 17.17
CA TYR A 117 -3.11 -5.10 17.25
C TYR A 117 -2.73 -4.78 18.70
N THR A 118 -1.45 -4.88 19.03
CA THR A 118 -0.94 -4.45 20.32
C THR A 118 -1.16 -2.94 20.52
N ILE A 119 -1.19 -2.50 21.77
CA ILE A 119 -1.34 -1.08 22.10
C ILE A 119 -0.24 -0.26 21.43
N ASP A 120 1.00 -0.77 21.44
CA ASP A 120 2.15 -0.09 20.84
C ASP A 120 1.99 0.03 19.32
N LYS A 121 1.49 -1.02 18.66
CA LYS A 121 1.24 -0.99 17.21
C LYS A 121 0.12 -0.03 16.85
N ILE A 122 -0.95 0.02 17.65
CA ILE A 122 -2.04 0.98 17.45
C ILE A 122 -1.51 2.40 17.56
N ARG A 123 -0.73 2.69 18.60
CA ARG A 123 -0.14 4.03 18.80
C ARG A 123 0.77 4.43 17.65
N GLU A 124 1.64 3.52 17.20
CA GLU A 124 2.53 3.77 16.07
C GLU A 124 1.75 4.13 14.80
N ASN A 125 0.68 3.39 14.52
CA ASN A 125 -0.16 3.65 13.35
C ASN A 125 -0.98 4.94 13.49
N MET A 126 -1.47 5.24 14.68
CA MET A 126 -2.17 6.50 14.93
C MET A 126 -1.23 7.69 14.73
N ASP A 127 0.00 7.60 15.22
CA ASP A 127 1.01 8.64 15.02
C ASP A 127 1.33 8.83 13.54
N ALA A 128 1.46 7.74 12.79
CA ALA A 128 1.71 7.79 11.35
C ALA A 128 0.60 8.55 10.62
N GLU A 129 -0.64 8.36 11.02
CA GLU A 129 -1.77 9.08 10.42
C GLU A 129 -1.79 10.55 10.83
N ILE A 130 -1.54 10.85 12.10
CA ILE A 130 -1.49 12.22 12.62
C ILE A 130 -0.39 13.02 11.91
N PHE A 131 0.78 12.44 11.74
CA PHE A 131 1.93 13.10 11.11
C PHE A 131 1.93 12.95 9.58
N ASP A 132 0.92 12.30 9.00
CA ASP A 132 0.74 12.21 7.56
C ASP A 132 1.95 11.56 6.86
N VAL A 133 2.50 10.54 7.49
CA VAL A 133 3.77 9.92 7.08
C VAL A 133 3.74 9.40 5.64
N CYS A 134 2.71 8.64 5.27
CA CYS A 134 2.65 8.04 3.94
C CYS A 134 2.59 9.09 2.82
N ARG A 135 1.81 10.15 3.04
CA ARG A 135 1.73 11.25 2.06
C ARG A 135 3.06 11.97 1.91
N ILE A 136 3.68 12.31 3.04
CA ILE A 136 4.96 13.02 3.04
C ILE A 136 6.03 12.18 2.36
N GLU A 137 6.12 10.90 2.69
CA GLU A 137 7.08 9.99 2.07
C GLU A 137 6.84 9.85 0.56
N ALA A 138 5.58 9.74 0.14
CA ALA A 138 5.25 9.67 -1.28
C ALA A 138 5.68 10.92 -2.03
N LEU A 139 5.48 12.10 -1.43
CA LEU A 139 5.91 13.36 -2.02
C LEU A 139 7.43 13.45 -2.10
N GLU A 140 8.14 12.99 -1.07
CA GLU A 140 9.61 12.96 -1.06
C GLU A 140 10.16 12.06 -2.15
N GLU A 141 9.46 10.96 -2.46
CA GLU A 141 9.84 10.06 -3.58
C GLU A 141 9.50 10.66 -4.95
N GLY A 142 8.89 11.83 -4.98
CA GLY A 142 8.58 12.55 -6.22
C GLY A 142 7.29 12.12 -6.91
N HIS A 143 6.42 11.39 -6.23
CA HIS A 143 5.16 10.93 -6.82
C HIS A 143 4.13 12.04 -6.98
N THR A 144 3.25 11.86 -7.96
CA THR A 144 1.98 12.57 -8.04
C THR A 144 1.05 11.94 -7.02
N VAL A 145 0.53 12.72 -6.07
CA VAL A 145 -0.26 12.23 -4.95
C VAL A 145 -1.70 12.73 -5.00
N GLU A 146 -2.64 11.81 -4.82
CA GLU A 146 -4.07 12.09 -4.67
C GLU A 146 -4.53 11.57 -3.33
N ILE A 147 -5.34 12.33 -2.60
CA ILE A 147 -5.85 11.94 -1.28
C ILE A 147 -7.30 11.52 -1.40
N ILE A 148 -7.64 10.36 -0.82
CA ILE A 148 -9.01 9.84 -0.77
C ILE A 148 -9.37 9.62 0.70
N ASN A 149 -10.47 10.24 1.14
CA ASN A 149 -11.04 10.00 2.46
C ASN A 149 -11.94 8.76 2.42
N THR A 150 -11.74 7.87 3.38
CA THR A 150 -12.49 6.60 3.46
C THR A 150 -13.42 6.55 4.67
N ASP A 151 -13.89 7.67 5.12
CA ASP A 151 -14.78 7.78 6.29
C ASP A 151 -16.14 7.10 6.11
#